data_f0f29afddf4c27bb9278a3dc82211d12
#
_entry.id   f0f29afddf4c27bb9278a3dc82211d12
#
_cell.length_a   1.000
_cell.length_b   1.000
_cell.length_c   1.000
_cell.angle_alpha   90.00
_cell.angle_beta   90.00
_cell.angle_gamma   90.00
#
_symmetry.space_group_name_H-M   'P 1'
#
loop_
_entity.id
_entity.type
_entity.pdbx_description
1 polymer ?
#
loop_
_entity_poly.entity_id
_entity_poly.type
_entity_poly.pdbx_seq_one_letter_code
_entity_poly.pdbx_strand_id
1 'polypeptide(L)'
;RQRGATKTIAADTGFQQFFHTDTTCLQGYIDGYDRRLGFDTGLIYLSNHITRQDYPTVIQIDEDGSFLCKFVIKHPVEQSVTLDNNWIPFYIEPGQTLTMYIDWEALLARSRARDYYFPIKNTAYMGPSASLSYLLKEFKSLIPYRYDDLSNARNKLTPSQYQEHMKPIVARWEHTADSLIQICRPSAKAARLIKNKADLQAGG
;
A
#
# COMPACT_ATOMS: atom_id res chain seq x y z
N ARG A 1 14.44 23.50 -6.17
CA ARG A 1 15.55 22.57 -6.54
C ARG A 1 15.40 21.31 -5.69
N GLN A 2 14.76 20.29 -6.21
CA GLN A 2 14.74 18.97 -5.60
C GLN A 2 16.18 18.41 -5.63
N ARG A 3 16.78 18.26 -4.45
CA ARG A 3 17.99 17.46 -4.31
C ARG A 3 17.57 16.00 -4.46
N GLY A 4 18.11 15.35 -5.51
CA GLY A 4 17.93 13.92 -5.71
C GLY A 4 18.37 13.15 -4.47
N ALA A 5 17.44 12.47 -3.82
CA ALA A 5 17.74 11.56 -2.72
C ALA A 5 18.61 10.43 -3.28
N THR A 6 19.83 10.33 -2.79
CA THR A 6 20.74 9.22 -3.10
C THR A 6 20.09 7.95 -2.58
N LYS A 7 19.67 7.09 -3.50
CA LYS A 7 18.98 5.83 -3.23
C LYS A 7 19.99 4.87 -2.59
N THR A 8 20.05 4.82 -1.26
CA THR A 8 20.72 3.73 -0.56
C THR A 8 19.80 2.51 -0.66
N ILE A 9 20.08 1.61 -1.60
CA ILE A 9 19.40 0.33 -1.71
C ILE A 9 19.88 -0.48 -0.51
N ALA A 10 19.00 -0.65 0.50
CA ALA A 10 19.26 -1.56 1.59
C ALA A 10 19.44 -2.98 1.02
N ALA A 11 20.46 -3.70 1.50
CA ALA A 11 20.73 -5.06 1.08
C ALA A 11 19.46 -5.93 1.25
N ASP A 12 19.13 -6.68 0.21
CA ASP A 12 17.98 -7.58 0.18
C ASP A 12 18.20 -8.67 1.23
N THR A 13 17.61 -8.52 2.41
CA THR A 13 17.65 -9.55 3.44
C THR A 13 16.88 -10.76 2.92
N GLY A 14 17.56 -11.90 2.80
CA GLY A 14 16.96 -13.11 2.23
C GLY A 14 15.71 -13.56 3.00
N PHE A 15 14.88 -14.36 2.36
CA PHE A 15 13.59 -14.85 2.89
C PHE A 15 13.67 -15.56 4.25
N GLN A 16 14.83 -15.94 4.73
CA GLN A 16 15.02 -16.63 6.01
C GLN A 16 14.70 -15.75 7.24
N GLN A 17 14.64 -14.43 7.09
CA GLN A 17 14.33 -13.51 8.20
C GLN A 17 12.89 -12.93 8.15
N PHE A 18 12.03 -13.43 7.26
CA PHE A 18 10.67 -12.93 7.10
C PHE A 18 9.77 -13.13 8.33
N PHE A 19 9.95 -14.23 9.03
CA PHE A 19 9.08 -14.62 10.14
C PHE A 19 9.83 -14.50 11.46
N HIS A 20 9.75 -13.36 12.09
CA HIS A 20 10.20 -13.13 13.45
C HIS A 20 9.33 -12.06 14.11
N THR A 21 9.22 -12.13 15.43
CA THR A 21 8.45 -11.14 16.19
C THR A 21 9.33 -9.97 16.53
N ASP A 22 8.94 -8.76 16.11
CA ASP A 22 9.65 -7.55 16.48
C ASP A 22 8.73 -6.32 16.50
N THR A 23 9.20 -5.29 17.20
CA THR A 23 8.53 -3.98 17.23
C THR A 23 8.83 -3.21 15.97
N THR A 24 7.79 -2.82 15.30
CA THR A 24 7.84 -2.08 14.03
C THR A 24 7.35 -0.66 14.26
N CYS A 25 7.92 0.29 13.58
CA CYS A 25 7.61 1.70 13.71
C CYS A 25 7.08 2.26 12.38
N LEU A 26 5.88 2.83 12.43
CA LEU A 26 5.35 3.66 11.36
C LEU A 26 5.28 5.10 11.86
N GLN A 27 5.95 6.00 11.17
CA GLN A 27 5.96 7.41 11.48
C GLN A 27 5.75 8.24 10.22
N GLY A 28 5.40 9.49 10.37
CA GLY A 28 5.23 10.33 9.21
C GLY A 28 4.84 11.76 9.53
N TYR A 29 4.54 12.46 8.45
CA TYR A 29 4.15 13.86 8.48
C TYR A 29 3.08 14.10 7.41
N ILE A 30 2.03 14.82 7.79
CA ILE A 30 0.95 15.25 6.90
C ILE A 30 1.15 16.72 6.61
N ASP A 31 1.64 17.03 5.42
CA ASP A 31 1.89 18.41 4.98
C ASP A 31 0.56 19.13 4.73
N GLY A 32 0.44 20.36 5.24
CA GLY A 32 -0.78 21.12 5.18
C GLY A 32 -1.86 20.65 6.17
N TYR A 33 -1.51 19.80 7.15
CA TYR A 33 -2.44 19.40 8.20
C TYR A 33 -2.86 20.60 9.06
N ASP A 34 -4.14 20.64 9.39
CA ASP A 34 -4.71 21.59 10.34
C ASP A 34 -5.74 20.85 11.20
N ARG A 35 -5.58 20.86 12.52
CA ARG A 35 -6.48 20.19 13.47
C ARG A 35 -7.94 20.60 13.33
N ARG A 36 -8.19 21.82 12.84
CA ARG A 36 -9.56 22.30 12.56
C ARG A 36 -10.26 21.53 11.44
N LEU A 37 -9.54 20.67 10.72
CA LEU A 37 -10.09 19.79 9.67
C LEU A 37 -10.96 18.66 10.23
N GLY A 38 -10.98 18.47 11.56
CA GLY A 38 -11.93 17.60 12.24
C GLY A 38 -11.47 16.17 12.45
N PHE A 39 -10.18 15.84 12.23
CA PHE A 39 -9.61 14.55 12.61
C PHE A 39 -8.22 14.77 13.26
N ASP A 40 -7.90 13.97 14.23
CA ASP A 40 -6.61 13.95 14.94
C ASP A 40 -6.11 12.51 15.12
N THR A 41 -6.75 11.57 14.45
CA THR A 41 -6.40 10.15 14.52
C THR A 41 -6.44 9.51 13.14
N GLY A 42 -5.60 8.48 13.00
CA GLY A 42 -5.66 7.52 11.92
C GLY A 42 -5.82 6.10 12.45
N LEU A 43 -6.07 5.14 11.56
CA LEU A 43 -6.22 3.74 11.90
C LEU A 43 -5.39 2.85 11.00
N ILE A 44 -4.81 1.80 11.61
CA ILE A 44 -4.24 0.65 10.90
C ILE A 44 -4.98 -0.59 11.37
N TYR A 45 -5.46 -1.43 10.46
CA TYR A 45 -6.02 -2.73 10.79
C TYR A 45 -4.96 -3.81 10.58
N LEU A 46 -4.41 -4.34 11.67
CA LEU A 46 -3.48 -5.46 11.62
C LEU A 46 -4.27 -6.76 11.60
N SER A 47 -4.43 -7.34 10.42
CA SER A 47 -5.22 -8.56 10.24
C SER A 47 -4.39 -9.80 10.56
N ASN A 48 -4.93 -10.67 11.38
CA ASN A 48 -4.39 -12.01 11.55
C ASN A 48 -5.11 -12.97 10.60
N HIS A 49 -4.45 -13.34 9.52
CA HIS A 49 -5.02 -14.20 8.48
C HIS A 49 -5.38 -15.62 8.97
N ILE A 50 -4.79 -16.10 10.07
CA ILE A 50 -5.08 -17.41 10.63
C ILE A 50 -6.37 -17.36 11.46
N THR A 51 -6.49 -16.38 12.37
CA THR A 51 -7.65 -16.24 13.25
C THR A 51 -8.78 -15.43 12.63
N ARG A 52 -8.54 -14.77 11.50
CA ARG A 52 -9.45 -13.82 10.82
C ARG A 52 -9.91 -12.68 11.74
N GLN A 53 -9.05 -12.28 12.66
CA GLN A 53 -9.29 -11.17 13.58
C GLN A 53 -8.49 -9.95 13.14
N ASP A 54 -9.13 -8.79 13.16
CA ASP A 54 -8.49 -7.52 12.92
C ASP A 54 -8.21 -6.82 14.24
N TYR A 55 -7.01 -6.28 14.37
CA TYR A 55 -6.59 -5.52 15.54
C TYR A 55 -6.41 -4.05 15.13
N PRO A 56 -7.41 -3.20 15.41
CA PRO A 56 -7.30 -1.79 15.09
C PRO A 56 -6.23 -1.15 15.98
N THR A 57 -5.29 -0.48 15.34
CA THR A 57 -4.24 0.30 16.00
C THR A 57 -4.46 1.76 15.67
N VAL A 58 -4.66 2.58 16.69
CA VAL A 58 -4.90 4.02 16.54
C VAL A 58 -3.56 4.73 16.38
N ILE A 59 -3.48 5.61 15.40
CA ILE A 59 -2.40 6.55 15.20
C ILE A 59 -2.87 7.90 15.70
N GLN A 60 -2.15 8.51 16.65
CA GLN A 60 -2.38 9.90 17.03
C GLN A 60 -1.61 10.81 16.09
N ILE A 61 -2.26 11.92 15.69
CA ILE A 61 -1.67 12.93 14.83
C ILE A 61 -1.47 14.18 15.71
N ASP A 62 -0.24 14.62 15.79
CA ASP A 62 0.13 15.82 16.54
C ASP A 62 -0.32 17.10 15.82
N GLU A 63 -0.31 18.23 16.52
CA GLU A 63 -0.80 19.50 15.99
C GLU A 63 -0.05 20.00 14.75
N ASP A 64 1.20 19.61 14.62
CA ASP A 64 2.04 19.92 13.46
C ASP A 64 1.85 18.94 12.29
N GLY A 65 0.98 17.94 12.42
CA GLY A 65 0.73 16.91 11.42
C GLY A 65 1.68 15.70 11.50
N SER A 66 2.59 15.68 12.47
CA SER A 66 3.45 14.51 12.68
C SER A 66 2.68 13.38 13.36
N PHE A 67 3.13 12.15 13.13
CA PHE A 67 2.58 10.97 13.79
C PHE A 67 3.65 9.88 13.99
N LEU A 68 3.48 9.11 15.06
CA LEU A 68 4.31 7.97 15.40
C LEU A 68 3.45 6.83 15.93
N CYS A 69 3.57 5.66 15.33
CA CYS A 69 2.87 4.46 15.78
C CYS A 69 3.86 3.29 15.88
N LYS A 70 3.89 2.63 17.03
CA LYS A 70 4.68 1.41 17.26
C LYS A 70 3.74 0.24 17.47
N PHE A 71 4.01 -0.85 16.79
CA PHE A 71 3.24 -2.08 16.90
C PHE A 71 4.12 -3.30 16.67
N VAL A 72 3.70 -4.43 17.20
CA VAL A 72 4.44 -5.69 17.08
C VAL A 72 3.82 -6.52 15.94
N ILE A 73 4.66 -6.97 15.02
CA ILE A 73 4.26 -7.90 13.97
C ILE A 73 5.18 -9.13 13.96
N LYS A 74 4.67 -10.24 13.44
CA LYS A 74 5.35 -11.55 13.38
C LYS A 74 5.77 -11.93 11.96
N HIS A 75 5.34 -11.20 10.99
CA HIS A 75 5.62 -11.41 9.57
C HIS A 75 5.48 -10.07 8.83
N PRO A 76 6.00 -9.96 7.61
CA PRO A 76 5.75 -8.80 6.76
C PRO A 76 4.26 -8.55 6.58
N VAL A 77 3.87 -7.28 6.62
CA VAL A 77 2.47 -6.89 6.43
C VAL A 77 2.35 -5.89 5.28
N GLU A 78 1.33 -6.10 4.46
CA GLU A 78 0.83 -5.11 3.52
C GLU A 78 -0.50 -4.61 4.06
N GLN A 79 -0.54 -3.35 4.42
CA GLN A 79 -1.71 -2.72 5.03
C GLN A 79 -1.93 -1.30 4.50
N SER A 80 -2.92 -0.63 5.03
CA SER A 80 -3.16 0.78 4.74
C SER A 80 -3.33 1.57 6.04
N VAL A 81 -2.79 2.77 6.04
CA VAL A 81 -3.18 3.79 7.02
C VAL A 81 -4.48 4.41 6.53
N THR A 82 -5.49 4.44 7.39
CA THR A 82 -6.75 5.13 7.12
C THR A 82 -6.70 6.49 7.79
N LEU A 83 -6.73 7.56 7.00
CA LEU A 83 -6.80 8.96 7.44
C LEU A 83 -8.03 9.59 6.79
N ASP A 84 -8.99 10.07 7.58
CA ASP A 84 -10.21 10.69 7.08
C ASP A 84 -10.82 9.94 5.86
N ASN A 85 -11.08 8.65 6.01
CA ASN A 85 -11.59 7.76 4.96
C ASN A 85 -10.67 7.55 3.73
N ASN A 86 -9.43 8.03 3.78
CA ASN A 86 -8.43 7.78 2.75
C ASN A 86 -7.51 6.63 3.18
N TRP A 87 -7.35 5.65 2.32
CA TRP A 87 -6.51 4.48 2.56
C TRP A 87 -5.19 4.63 1.81
N ILE A 88 -4.12 4.76 2.57
CA ILE A 88 -2.77 4.95 2.05
C ILE A 88 -2.01 3.64 2.25
N PRO A 89 -1.74 2.87 1.19
CA PRO A 89 -1.11 1.57 1.30
C PRO A 89 0.35 1.68 1.73
N PHE A 90 0.81 0.72 2.52
CA PHE A 90 2.21 0.55 2.87
C PHE A 90 2.56 -0.92 3.02
N TYR A 91 3.85 -1.22 2.95
CA TYR A 91 4.45 -2.51 3.27
C TYR A 91 5.53 -2.31 4.30
N ILE A 92 5.59 -3.17 5.30
CA ILE A 92 6.60 -3.11 6.36
C ILE A 92 6.92 -4.51 6.89
N GLU A 93 8.17 -4.71 7.29
CA GLU A 93 8.65 -5.95 7.87
C GLU A 93 8.93 -5.79 9.38
N PRO A 94 8.95 -6.88 10.15
CA PRO A 94 9.27 -6.83 11.57
C PRO A 94 10.58 -6.09 11.83
N GLY A 95 10.62 -5.25 12.87
CA GLY A 95 11.80 -4.48 13.27
C GLY A 95 12.14 -3.27 12.39
N GLN A 96 11.39 -3.01 11.33
CA GLN A 96 11.66 -1.87 10.45
C GLN A 96 10.97 -0.59 10.92
N THR A 97 11.54 0.53 10.49
CA THR A 97 10.89 1.85 10.54
C THR A 97 10.56 2.28 9.12
N LEU A 98 9.29 2.62 8.90
CA LEU A 98 8.82 3.24 7.67
C LEU A 98 8.36 4.66 7.98
N THR A 99 8.88 5.63 7.24
CA THR A 99 8.45 7.03 7.33
C THR A 99 7.61 7.39 6.10
N MET A 100 6.47 8.02 6.34
CA MET A 100 5.54 8.47 5.30
C MET A 100 5.48 9.99 5.28
N TYR A 101 5.51 10.57 4.09
CA TYR A 101 5.14 11.97 3.85
C TYR A 101 3.85 11.99 3.04
N ILE A 102 2.85 12.70 3.52
CA ILE A 102 1.50 12.73 2.96
C ILE A 102 1.12 14.18 2.69
N ASP A 103 0.74 14.49 1.46
CA ASP A 103 0.23 15.79 1.06
C ASP A 103 -1.28 15.84 1.34
N TRP A 104 -1.71 16.73 2.23
CA TRP A 104 -3.11 16.88 2.61
C TRP A 104 -4.01 17.35 1.46
N GLU A 105 -3.53 18.23 0.61
CA GLU A 105 -4.29 18.69 -0.55
C GLU A 105 -4.57 17.52 -1.52
N ALA A 106 -3.59 16.63 -1.71
CA ALA A 106 -3.78 15.45 -2.54
C ALA A 106 -4.80 14.47 -1.94
N LEU A 107 -4.86 14.34 -0.60
CA LEU A 107 -5.90 13.57 0.08
C LEU A 107 -7.29 14.19 -0.11
N LEU A 108 -7.41 15.50 0.05
CA LEU A 108 -8.67 16.23 -0.17
C LEU A 108 -9.15 16.11 -1.63
N ALA A 109 -8.24 16.16 -2.58
CA ALA A 109 -8.59 15.98 -4.00
C ALA A 109 -9.23 14.62 -4.25
N ARG A 110 -8.70 13.56 -3.63
CA ARG A 110 -9.28 12.21 -3.67
C ARG A 110 -10.67 12.16 -3.03
N SER A 111 -10.82 12.72 -1.84
CA SER A 111 -12.11 12.77 -1.14
C SER A 111 -13.18 13.52 -1.95
N ARG A 112 -12.81 14.60 -2.62
CA ARG A 112 -13.71 15.38 -3.49
C ARG A 112 -14.08 14.65 -4.77
N ALA A 113 -13.17 13.86 -5.35
CA ALA A 113 -13.42 13.09 -6.57
C ALA A 113 -14.48 12.00 -6.36
N ARG A 114 -14.79 11.62 -5.12
CA ARG A 114 -15.69 10.50 -4.76
C ARG A 114 -15.35 9.20 -5.52
N ASP A 115 -14.11 9.09 -5.95
CA ASP A 115 -13.60 7.92 -6.65
C ASP A 115 -12.61 7.20 -5.73
N TYR A 116 -13.01 6.04 -5.25
CA TYR A 116 -12.18 5.18 -4.39
C TYR A 116 -10.83 4.81 -5.02
N TYR A 117 -10.77 4.76 -6.33
CA TYR A 117 -9.57 4.43 -7.10
C TYR A 117 -8.76 5.65 -7.51
N PHE A 118 -9.18 6.85 -7.11
CA PHE A 118 -8.44 8.06 -7.41
C PHE A 118 -7.04 8.00 -6.78
N PRO A 119 -5.96 8.15 -7.56
CA PRO A 119 -4.60 8.00 -7.03
C PRO A 119 -4.27 9.11 -6.03
N ILE A 120 -3.66 8.72 -4.91
CA ILE A 120 -3.10 9.68 -3.95
C ILE A 120 -1.75 10.12 -4.50
N LYS A 121 -1.68 11.38 -4.93
CA LYS A 121 -0.44 12.02 -5.39
C LYS A 121 0.41 12.47 -4.20
N ASN A 122 1.68 12.75 -4.47
CA ASN A 122 2.61 13.36 -3.52
C ASN A 122 2.79 12.62 -2.18
N THR A 123 2.55 11.31 -2.16
CA THR A 123 2.90 10.47 -1.01
C THR A 123 4.28 9.89 -1.24
N ALA A 124 5.18 10.12 -0.29
CA ALA A 124 6.53 9.58 -0.31
C ALA A 124 6.76 8.63 0.86
N TYR A 125 7.67 7.69 0.67
CA TYR A 125 8.06 6.72 1.68
C TYR A 125 9.57 6.77 1.86
N MET A 126 10.04 6.59 3.10
CA MET A 126 11.46 6.49 3.45
C MET A 126 11.70 5.32 4.39
N GLY A 127 12.83 4.65 4.27
CA GLY A 127 13.21 3.48 5.06
C GLY A 127 13.38 2.22 4.22
N PRO A 128 13.69 1.06 4.84
CA PRO A 128 13.99 -0.18 4.11
C PRO A 128 12.87 -0.65 3.18
N SER A 129 11.61 -0.51 3.60
CA SER A 129 10.42 -0.91 2.84
C SER A 129 9.86 0.18 1.92
N ALA A 130 10.51 1.33 1.80
CA ALA A 130 9.99 2.48 1.06
C ALA A 130 9.73 2.17 -0.43
N SER A 131 10.68 1.52 -1.10
CA SER A 131 10.55 1.17 -2.52
C SER A 131 9.35 0.27 -2.78
N LEU A 132 9.14 -0.72 -1.91
CA LEU A 132 8.02 -1.65 -2.05
C LEU A 132 6.68 -0.99 -1.72
N SER A 133 6.63 -0.16 -0.68
CA SER A 133 5.43 0.63 -0.34
C SER A 133 5.02 1.55 -1.50
N TYR A 134 5.99 2.21 -2.13
CA TYR A 134 5.76 3.03 -3.31
C TYR A 134 5.21 2.20 -4.49
N LEU A 135 5.85 1.07 -4.79
CA LEU A 135 5.41 0.20 -5.87
C LEU A 135 3.99 -0.35 -5.66
N LEU A 136 3.64 -0.74 -4.44
CA LEU A 136 2.30 -1.19 -4.10
C LEU A 136 1.26 -0.08 -4.27
N LYS A 137 1.60 1.15 -3.89
CA LYS A 137 0.74 2.31 -4.11
C LYS A 137 0.50 2.55 -5.60
N GLU A 138 1.56 2.57 -6.40
CA GLU A 138 1.45 2.77 -7.85
C GLU A 138 0.69 1.62 -8.52
N PHE A 139 1.00 0.38 -8.16
CA PHE A 139 0.31 -0.79 -8.68
C PHE A 139 -1.20 -0.71 -8.41
N LYS A 140 -1.62 -0.37 -7.19
CA LYS A 140 -3.05 -0.21 -6.85
C LYS A 140 -3.72 0.92 -7.62
N SER A 141 -3.01 2.01 -7.93
CA SER A 141 -3.57 3.13 -8.68
C SER A 141 -3.71 2.84 -10.18
N LEU A 142 -2.78 2.07 -10.75
CA LEU A 142 -2.77 1.72 -12.17
C LEU A 142 -3.70 0.55 -12.51
N ILE A 143 -3.97 -0.29 -11.52
CA ILE A 143 -4.85 -1.45 -11.64
C ILE A 143 -5.94 -1.34 -10.56
N PRO A 144 -6.94 -0.50 -10.77
CA PRO A 144 -8.07 -0.48 -9.86
C PRO A 144 -8.78 -1.82 -9.93
N TYR A 145 -8.75 -2.58 -8.82
CA TYR A 145 -9.56 -3.78 -8.66
C TYR A 145 -11.01 -3.33 -8.42
N ARG A 146 -11.78 -3.30 -9.50
CA ARG A 146 -13.21 -2.96 -9.43
C ARG A 146 -14.00 -4.19 -9.02
N TYR A 147 -14.09 -4.39 -7.71
CA TYR A 147 -14.77 -5.55 -7.13
C TYR A 147 -16.20 -5.73 -7.66
N ASP A 148 -16.94 -4.64 -7.81
CA ASP A 148 -18.33 -4.69 -8.29
C ASP A 148 -18.41 -5.20 -9.74
N ASP A 149 -17.50 -4.76 -10.61
CA ASP A 149 -17.46 -5.21 -11.99
C ASP A 149 -17.13 -6.70 -12.10
N LEU A 150 -16.15 -7.17 -11.32
CA LEU A 150 -15.74 -8.57 -11.29
C LEU A 150 -16.81 -9.46 -10.64
N SER A 151 -17.41 -9.00 -9.53
CA SER A 151 -18.52 -9.70 -8.88
C SER A 151 -19.74 -9.82 -9.78
N ASN A 152 -20.10 -8.76 -10.48
CA ASN A 152 -21.17 -8.78 -11.46
C ASN A 152 -20.89 -9.73 -12.63
N ALA A 153 -19.66 -9.74 -13.15
CA ALA A 153 -19.25 -10.65 -14.19
C ALA A 153 -19.33 -12.11 -13.71
N ARG A 154 -18.81 -12.40 -12.51
CA ARG A 154 -18.85 -13.74 -11.90
C ARG A 154 -20.29 -14.26 -11.72
N ASN A 155 -21.21 -13.38 -11.35
CA ASN A 155 -22.61 -13.77 -11.11
C ASN A 155 -23.44 -13.94 -12.41
N LYS A 156 -23.00 -13.33 -13.52
CA LYS A 156 -23.75 -13.32 -14.78
C LYS A 156 -23.19 -14.27 -15.84
N LEU A 157 -21.91 -14.62 -15.76
CA LEU A 157 -21.22 -15.42 -16.77
C LEU A 157 -21.11 -16.87 -16.34
N THR A 158 -21.12 -17.79 -17.31
CA THR A 158 -20.73 -19.18 -17.08
C THR A 158 -19.24 -19.25 -16.74
N PRO A 159 -18.74 -20.34 -16.11
CA PRO A 159 -17.31 -20.47 -15.79
C PRO A 159 -16.40 -20.26 -16.99
N SER A 160 -16.73 -20.82 -18.16
CA SER A 160 -15.93 -20.63 -19.37
C SER A 160 -15.96 -19.20 -19.90
N GLN A 161 -17.11 -18.53 -19.86
CA GLN A 161 -17.25 -17.13 -20.24
C GLN A 161 -16.50 -16.22 -19.27
N TYR A 162 -16.52 -16.54 -17.97
CA TYR A 162 -15.78 -15.78 -16.95
C TYR A 162 -14.26 -15.90 -17.17
N GLN A 163 -13.75 -17.09 -17.47
CA GLN A 163 -12.35 -17.29 -17.81
C GLN A 163 -11.92 -16.45 -19.02
N GLU A 164 -12.71 -16.45 -20.09
CA GLU A 164 -12.42 -15.62 -21.27
C GLU A 164 -12.46 -14.11 -20.94
N HIS A 165 -13.42 -13.69 -20.12
CA HIS A 165 -13.53 -12.31 -19.65
C HIS A 165 -12.31 -11.87 -18.82
N MET A 166 -11.75 -12.78 -18.01
CA MET A 166 -10.60 -12.49 -17.15
C MET A 166 -9.28 -12.42 -17.90
N LYS A 167 -9.10 -13.11 -19.01
CA LYS A 167 -7.82 -13.15 -19.76
C LYS A 167 -7.23 -11.76 -20.06
N PRO A 168 -7.95 -10.79 -20.66
CA PRO A 168 -7.41 -9.48 -20.92
C PRO A 168 -7.13 -8.68 -19.65
N ILE A 169 -7.89 -8.91 -18.58
CA ILE A 169 -7.71 -8.26 -17.28
C ILE A 169 -6.40 -8.74 -16.65
N VAL A 170 -6.19 -10.03 -16.60
CA VAL A 170 -4.95 -10.66 -16.08
C VAL A 170 -3.74 -10.18 -16.88
N ALA A 171 -3.80 -10.25 -18.21
CA ALA A 171 -2.71 -9.80 -19.07
C ALA A 171 -2.36 -8.31 -18.83
N ARG A 172 -3.36 -7.49 -18.55
CA ARG A 172 -3.14 -6.08 -18.18
C ARG A 172 -2.42 -5.96 -16.82
N TRP A 173 -2.78 -6.77 -15.83
CA TRP A 173 -2.13 -6.76 -14.52
C TRP A 173 -0.66 -7.17 -14.62
N GLU A 174 -0.36 -8.25 -15.34
CA GLU A 174 0.99 -8.73 -15.60
C GLU A 174 1.82 -7.65 -16.34
N HIS A 175 1.27 -7.08 -17.41
CA HIS A 175 1.93 -6.03 -18.17
C HIS A 175 2.22 -4.78 -17.31
N THR A 176 1.29 -4.39 -16.44
CA THR A 176 1.50 -3.25 -15.53
C THR A 176 2.57 -3.55 -14.50
N ALA A 177 2.58 -4.75 -13.93
CA ALA A 177 3.62 -5.19 -13.01
C ALA A 177 5.01 -5.14 -13.68
N ASP A 178 5.14 -5.67 -14.89
CA ASP A 178 6.39 -5.65 -15.65
C ASP A 178 6.84 -4.22 -16.00
N SER A 179 5.91 -3.37 -16.42
CA SER A 179 6.18 -1.95 -16.71
C SER A 179 6.68 -1.19 -15.49
N LEU A 180 6.04 -1.38 -14.33
CA LEU A 180 6.50 -0.78 -13.06
C LEU A 180 7.89 -1.26 -12.67
N ILE A 181 8.18 -2.55 -12.83
CA ILE A 181 9.50 -3.12 -12.55
C ILE A 181 10.56 -2.51 -13.47
N GLN A 182 10.28 -2.36 -14.75
CA GLN A 182 11.21 -1.75 -15.72
C GLN A 182 11.50 -0.27 -15.41
N ILE A 183 10.45 0.49 -15.09
CA ILE A 183 10.55 1.94 -14.81
C ILE A 183 11.24 2.19 -13.48
N CYS A 184 10.80 1.52 -12.42
CA CYS A 184 11.25 1.78 -11.05
C CYS A 184 12.55 1.06 -10.71
N ARG A 185 12.92 0.00 -11.44
CA ARG A 185 14.10 -0.84 -11.20
C ARG A 185 14.26 -1.20 -9.71
N PRO A 186 13.25 -1.83 -9.10
CA PRO A 186 13.27 -2.17 -7.68
C PRO A 186 14.27 -3.28 -7.38
N SER A 187 14.43 -3.62 -6.09
CA SER A 187 15.17 -4.82 -5.69
C SER A 187 14.51 -6.09 -6.24
N ALA A 188 15.28 -7.18 -6.36
CA ALA A 188 14.76 -8.47 -6.81
C ALA A 188 13.58 -8.96 -5.95
N LYS A 189 13.64 -8.72 -4.63
CA LYS A 189 12.57 -9.00 -3.68
C LYS A 189 11.29 -8.21 -4.00
N ALA A 190 11.41 -6.91 -4.20
CA ALA A 190 10.28 -6.05 -4.50
C ALA A 190 9.66 -6.38 -5.87
N ALA A 191 10.47 -6.68 -6.88
CA ALA A 191 10.00 -7.13 -8.19
C ALA A 191 9.20 -8.44 -8.07
N ARG A 192 9.70 -9.41 -7.31
CA ARG A 192 9.01 -10.69 -7.09
C ARG A 192 7.69 -10.52 -6.36
N LEU A 193 7.64 -9.65 -5.33
CA LEU A 193 6.40 -9.41 -4.57
C LEU A 193 5.32 -8.75 -5.45
N ILE A 194 5.68 -7.81 -6.32
CA ILE A 194 4.75 -7.20 -7.26
C ILE A 194 4.23 -8.22 -8.28
N LYS A 195 5.08 -9.09 -8.82
CA LYS A 195 4.64 -10.16 -9.72
C LYS A 195 3.68 -11.12 -9.02
N ASN A 196 4.06 -11.62 -7.85
CA ASN A 196 3.19 -12.49 -7.05
C ASN A 196 1.82 -11.83 -6.76
N LYS A 197 1.79 -10.51 -6.57
CA LYS A 197 0.54 -9.80 -6.35
C LYS A 197 -0.34 -9.79 -7.60
N ALA A 198 0.23 -9.60 -8.78
CA ALA A 198 -0.52 -9.71 -10.03
C ALA A 198 -1.09 -11.12 -10.20
N ASP A 199 -0.28 -12.16 -9.95
CA ASP A 199 -0.68 -13.57 -10.04
C ASP A 199 -1.80 -13.92 -9.05
N LEU A 200 -1.71 -13.44 -7.79
CA LEU A 200 -2.74 -13.67 -6.76
C LEU A 200 -4.07 -12.98 -7.10
N GLN A 201 -4.03 -11.81 -7.72
CA GLN A 201 -5.25 -11.15 -8.20
C GLN A 201 -5.88 -11.91 -9.37
N ALA A 202 -5.08 -12.59 -10.16
CA ALA A 202 -5.53 -13.41 -11.28
C ALA A 202 -6.18 -14.73 -10.84
N GLY A 203 -5.76 -15.28 -9.70
CA GLY A 203 -6.21 -16.59 -9.20
C GLY A 203 -7.39 -16.55 -8.22
N GLY A 204 -7.87 -15.38 -7.81
CA GLY A 204 -9.00 -15.18 -6.88
C GLY A 204 -10.30 -14.87 -7.60
#